data_9ada37bf653d01b0363bf22eeddbe306
#
_entry.id   9ada37bf653d01b0363bf22eeddbe306
#
_cell.length_a   1.000
_cell.length_b   1.000
_cell.length_c   1.000
_cell.angle_alpha   90.00
_cell.angle_beta   90.00
_cell.angle_gamma   90.00
#
_symmetry.space_group_name_H-M   'P 1'
#
loop_
_entity.id
_entity.type
_entity.pdbx_description
1 polymer ?
#
loop_
_entity_poly.entity_id
_entity_poly.type
_entity_poly.pdbx_seq_one_letter_code
_entity_poly.pdbx_strand_id
1 'polypeptide(L)'
;MIAEATAESIKPSGAAPTGRYTSNAAVMRYNGPAGWSITQTSKVEGFYASKFGRELPISAFGQSATHNRLGFDHRNSVDVALRPDSAEGKALIDYLRSNGMPFLAFRSAIPGVATGAHIHIGYPSHRMG
;
A
#
# COMPACT_ATOMS: atom_id res chain seq x y z
N MET A 1 7.56 15.24 10.87
CA MET A 1 7.26 14.12 10.02
C MET A 1 5.90 14.25 9.40
N ILE A 2 5.89 14.30 8.09
CA ILE A 2 4.63 14.49 7.37
C ILE A 2 3.64 13.39 7.69
N ALA A 3 4.12 12.16 7.73
CA ALA A 3 3.23 11.02 7.93
C ALA A 3 2.54 11.07 9.27
N GLU A 4 3.25 11.48 10.30
CA GLU A 4 2.64 11.57 11.62
C GLU A 4 1.66 12.70 11.69
N ALA A 5 2.02 13.83 11.11
CA ALA A 5 1.11 14.96 11.07
C ALA A 5 -0.17 14.59 10.36
N THR A 6 -0.05 13.88 9.23
CA THR A 6 -1.21 13.43 8.49
C THR A 6 -2.07 12.51 9.34
N ALA A 7 -1.46 11.55 10.01
CA ALA A 7 -2.20 10.62 10.84
C ALA A 7 -2.94 11.36 11.96
N GLU A 8 -2.30 12.35 12.54
CA GLU A 8 -2.93 13.12 13.59
C GLU A 8 -4.10 13.92 13.06
N SER A 9 -3.88 14.59 11.94
CA SER A 9 -4.89 15.49 11.42
C SER A 9 -6.12 14.78 10.90
N ILE A 10 -5.97 13.56 10.40
CA ILE A 10 -7.10 12.83 9.87
C ILE A 10 -7.83 12.01 10.93
N LYS A 11 -7.36 12.04 12.12
CA LYS A 11 -7.95 11.24 13.18
C LYS A 11 -9.24 11.87 13.66
N PRO A 12 -10.39 11.37 13.25
CA PRO A 12 -11.65 11.93 13.68
C PRO A 12 -11.99 11.30 15.01
N SER A 13 -12.31 12.08 15.97
CA SER A 13 -12.94 11.68 17.20
C SER A 13 -12.73 10.20 17.59
N GLY A 14 -11.54 9.73 17.55
CA GLY A 14 -11.20 8.41 18.03
C GLY A 14 -11.59 7.26 17.12
N ALA A 15 -12.13 7.54 15.96
CA ALA A 15 -12.56 6.47 15.05
C ALA A 15 -11.45 6.02 14.12
N ALA A 16 -10.35 6.77 14.02
CA ALA A 16 -9.28 6.42 13.10
C ALA A 16 -8.60 5.13 13.53
N PRO A 17 -8.34 4.23 12.59
CA PRO A 17 -7.62 3.01 12.92
C PRO A 17 -6.23 3.33 13.45
N THR A 18 -5.72 2.47 14.30
CA THR A 18 -4.36 2.56 14.76
C THR A 18 -3.53 1.57 13.95
N GLY A 19 -2.32 1.35 14.35
CA GLY A 19 -1.43 0.48 13.65
C GLY A 19 -0.08 1.13 13.58
N ARG A 20 0.94 0.33 13.39
CA ARG A 20 2.29 0.83 13.38
C ARG A 20 2.65 1.34 11.99
N TYR A 21 3.08 2.57 11.94
CA TYR A 21 3.55 3.18 10.71
C TYR A 21 5.04 3.51 10.87
N THR A 22 5.83 3.09 9.90
CA THR A 22 7.27 3.44 9.86
C THR A 22 7.61 3.92 8.47
N SER A 23 8.64 4.75 8.38
CA SER A 23 9.08 5.29 7.10
C SER A 23 10.57 5.54 7.15
N ASN A 24 11.26 5.17 6.09
CA ASN A 24 12.65 5.55 5.86
C ASN A 24 12.82 5.94 4.40
N ALA A 25 14.07 6.17 3.98
CA ALA A 25 14.31 6.66 2.63
C ALA A 25 13.87 5.67 1.54
N ALA A 26 13.81 4.40 1.84
CA ALA A 26 13.51 3.36 0.86
C ALA A 26 12.06 2.91 0.90
N VAL A 27 11.47 2.77 2.09
CA VAL A 27 10.15 2.15 2.21
C VAL A 27 9.35 2.77 3.36
N MET A 28 8.04 2.92 3.11
CA MET A 28 7.06 3.22 4.15
C MET A 28 6.28 1.94 4.41
N ARG A 29 6.01 1.67 5.68
CA ARG A 29 5.30 0.46 6.06
C ARG A 29 4.22 0.79 7.06
N TYR A 30 3.01 0.31 6.81
CA TYR A 30 1.91 0.46 7.73
C TYR A 30 1.28 -0.88 8.02
N ASN A 31 1.23 -1.23 9.28
CA ASN A 31 0.67 -2.49 9.73
C ASN A 31 -0.79 -2.25 10.16
N GLY A 32 -1.65 -2.03 9.18
CA GLY A 32 -3.03 -1.65 9.43
C GLY A 32 -3.81 -2.73 10.17
N PRO A 33 -4.63 -2.34 11.14
CA PRO A 33 -5.37 -3.30 11.97
C PRO A 33 -6.66 -3.82 11.34
N ALA A 34 -7.17 -3.15 10.29
CA ALA A 34 -8.36 -3.65 9.62
C ALA A 34 -8.02 -4.91 8.85
N GLY A 35 -8.86 -5.92 8.93
CA GLY A 35 -8.59 -7.14 8.20
C GLY A 35 -8.53 -6.88 6.70
N TRP A 36 -7.50 -7.34 6.05
CA TRP A 36 -7.31 -7.14 4.61
C TRP A 36 -7.51 -8.43 3.84
N SER A 37 -8.19 -8.30 2.72
CA SER A 37 -8.32 -9.35 1.72
C SER A 37 -8.25 -8.68 0.34
N ILE A 38 -7.74 -9.40 -0.65
CA ILE A 38 -7.64 -8.85 -2.01
C ILE A 38 -9.01 -8.46 -2.57
N THR A 39 -10.07 -9.02 -2.04
CA THR A 39 -11.43 -8.66 -2.45
C THR A 39 -11.77 -7.20 -2.09
N GLN A 40 -11.02 -6.58 -1.21
CA GLN A 40 -11.23 -5.18 -0.84
C GLN A 40 -10.60 -4.21 -1.83
N THR A 41 -9.90 -4.72 -2.85
CA THR A 41 -9.31 -3.90 -3.88
C THR A 41 -10.35 -2.99 -4.54
N SER A 42 -11.59 -3.47 -4.68
CA SER A 42 -12.65 -2.68 -5.30
C SER A 42 -12.91 -1.38 -4.54
N LYS A 43 -12.75 -1.36 -3.22
CA LYS A 43 -12.91 -0.13 -2.45
C LYS A 43 -11.80 0.87 -2.77
N VAL A 44 -10.58 0.36 -2.90
CA VAL A 44 -9.44 1.22 -3.24
C VAL A 44 -9.59 1.77 -4.65
N GLU A 45 -10.02 0.93 -5.57
CA GLU A 45 -10.28 1.35 -6.96
C GLU A 45 -11.35 2.43 -7.00
N GLY A 46 -12.42 2.26 -6.23
CA GLY A 46 -13.49 3.25 -6.18
C GLY A 46 -13.03 4.59 -5.64
N PHE A 47 -12.24 4.58 -4.60
CA PHE A 47 -11.66 5.80 -4.07
C PHE A 47 -10.81 6.51 -5.12
N TYR A 48 -9.93 5.76 -5.77
CA TYR A 48 -8.98 6.34 -6.72
C TYR A 48 -9.71 6.91 -7.94
N ALA A 49 -10.65 6.16 -8.50
CA ALA A 49 -11.42 6.61 -9.66
C ALA A 49 -12.22 7.84 -9.31
N SER A 50 -12.82 7.88 -8.15
CA SER A 50 -13.63 9.00 -7.70
C SER A 50 -12.80 10.27 -7.54
N LYS A 51 -11.58 10.11 -7.01
CA LYS A 51 -10.71 11.26 -6.73
C LYS A 51 -9.97 11.76 -7.96
N PHE A 52 -9.52 10.86 -8.82
CA PHE A 52 -8.64 11.23 -9.92
C PHE A 52 -9.26 11.02 -11.30
N GLY A 53 -10.43 10.44 -11.38
CA GLY A 53 -11.14 10.27 -12.65
C GLY A 53 -10.52 9.26 -13.59
N ARG A 54 -9.75 8.32 -13.07
CA ARG A 54 -9.13 7.27 -13.87
C ARG A 54 -8.93 6.02 -13.05
N GLU A 55 -8.60 4.93 -13.72
CA GLU A 55 -8.42 3.64 -13.05
C GLU A 55 -7.16 3.61 -12.21
N LEU A 56 -7.25 2.90 -11.10
CA LEU A 56 -6.07 2.63 -10.28
C LEU A 56 -5.06 1.82 -11.12
N PRO A 57 -3.82 2.29 -11.26
CA PRO A 57 -2.85 1.61 -12.12
C PRO A 57 -2.26 0.38 -11.43
N ILE A 58 -2.98 -0.71 -11.47
CA ILE A 58 -2.54 -1.97 -10.86
C ILE A 58 -1.50 -2.64 -11.76
N SER A 59 -0.34 -2.94 -11.19
CA SER A 59 0.72 -3.63 -11.89
C SER A 59 0.76 -5.12 -11.60
N ALA A 60 0.21 -5.55 -10.48
CA ALA A 60 0.09 -6.96 -10.15
C ALA A 60 -1.09 -7.16 -9.23
N PHE A 61 -2.01 -8.02 -9.63
CA PHE A 61 -3.17 -8.37 -8.84
C PHE A 61 -3.01 -9.82 -8.42
N GLY A 62 -2.68 -10.06 -7.15
CA GLY A 62 -2.40 -11.38 -6.67
C GLY A 62 -1.02 -11.87 -7.12
N GLN A 63 -0.88 -13.16 -7.28
CA GLN A 63 0.40 -13.76 -7.63
C GLN A 63 0.80 -13.42 -9.06
N SER A 64 2.07 -13.20 -9.29
CA SER A 64 2.60 -12.88 -10.63
C SER A 64 3.89 -13.67 -10.87
N ALA A 65 4.34 -13.68 -12.14
CA ALA A 65 5.59 -14.34 -12.49
C ALA A 65 6.78 -13.76 -11.73
N THR A 66 6.79 -12.44 -11.53
CA THR A 66 7.85 -11.81 -10.78
C THR A 66 7.86 -12.28 -9.32
N HIS A 67 6.70 -12.36 -8.69
CA HIS A 67 6.60 -12.85 -7.33
C HIS A 67 7.03 -14.30 -7.23
N ASN A 68 6.65 -15.13 -8.20
CA ASN A 68 7.10 -16.52 -8.24
C ASN A 68 8.61 -16.61 -8.34
N ARG A 69 9.20 -15.81 -9.23
CA ARG A 69 10.64 -15.82 -9.45
C ARG A 69 11.40 -15.36 -8.21
N LEU A 70 10.86 -14.40 -7.47
CA LEU A 70 11.48 -13.91 -6.24
C LEU A 70 11.15 -14.79 -5.04
N GLY A 71 10.24 -15.73 -5.17
CA GLY A 71 9.87 -16.63 -4.09
C GLY A 71 8.91 -16.04 -3.07
N PHE A 72 8.11 -15.06 -3.48
CA PHE A 72 7.15 -14.42 -2.58
C PHE A 72 5.73 -14.96 -2.80
N ASP A 73 4.99 -15.05 -1.70
CA ASP A 73 3.57 -15.34 -1.73
C ASP A 73 2.81 -14.01 -1.75
N HIS A 74 2.23 -13.68 -2.89
CA HIS A 74 1.54 -12.41 -3.11
C HIS A 74 0.05 -12.61 -3.42
N ARG A 75 -0.47 -13.80 -3.17
CA ARG A 75 -1.82 -14.17 -3.61
C ARG A 75 -2.91 -13.26 -3.06
N ASN A 76 -2.71 -12.67 -1.90
CA ASN A 76 -3.72 -11.84 -1.26
C ASN A 76 -3.32 -10.36 -1.24
N SER A 77 -2.54 -9.91 -2.21
CA SER A 77 -2.02 -8.55 -2.24
C SER A 77 -2.08 -7.99 -3.65
N VAL A 78 -1.99 -6.66 -3.73
CA VAL A 78 -2.06 -5.92 -4.98
C VAL A 78 -0.92 -4.93 -5.03
N ASP A 79 -0.23 -4.85 -6.17
CA ASP A 79 0.79 -3.83 -6.40
C ASP A 79 0.22 -2.75 -7.29
N VAL A 80 0.46 -1.50 -6.92
CA VAL A 80 -0.02 -0.33 -7.63
C VAL A 80 1.19 0.44 -8.17
N ALA A 81 1.17 0.74 -9.46
CA ALA A 81 2.27 1.41 -10.14
C ALA A 81 2.21 2.92 -9.91
N LEU A 82 2.40 3.34 -8.67
CA LEU A 82 2.45 4.73 -8.27
C LEU A 82 3.69 4.94 -7.42
N ARG A 83 4.36 6.07 -7.65
CA ARG A 83 5.45 6.46 -6.78
C ARG A 83 4.84 7.00 -5.48
N PRO A 84 5.32 6.53 -4.33
CA PRO A 84 4.76 6.99 -3.04
C PRO A 84 4.80 8.49 -2.84
N ASP A 85 5.78 9.17 -3.41
CA ASP A 85 5.95 10.60 -3.21
C ASP A 85 5.19 11.46 -4.23
N SER A 86 4.52 10.83 -5.19
CA SER A 86 3.67 11.56 -6.12
C SER A 86 2.39 12.00 -5.42
N ALA A 87 1.69 12.98 -6.00
CA ALA A 87 0.42 13.44 -5.43
C ALA A 87 -0.57 12.30 -5.31
N GLU A 88 -0.66 11.46 -6.35
CA GLU A 88 -1.59 10.33 -6.34
C GLU A 88 -1.15 9.25 -5.35
N GLY A 89 0.15 9.01 -5.26
CA GLY A 89 0.67 8.06 -4.29
C GLY A 89 0.40 8.49 -2.86
N LYS A 90 0.61 9.76 -2.58
CA LYS A 90 0.35 10.30 -1.24
C LYS A 90 -1.12 10.19 -0.89
N ALA A 91 -2.00 10.51 -1.82
CA ALA A 91 -3.44 10.42 -1.58
C ALA A 91 -3.85 8.98 -1.32
N LEU A 92 -3.30 8.05 -2.07
CA LEU A 92 -3.59 6.63 -1.86
C LEU A 92 -3.10 6.17 -0.48
N ILE A 93 -1.89 6.56 -0.11
CA ILE A 93 -1.34 6.19 1.19
C ILE A 93 -2.22 6.75 2.32
N ASP A 94 -2.67 7.99 2.20
CA ASP A 94 -3.54 8.59 3.20
C ASP A 94 -4.85 7.82 3.31
N TYR A 95 -5.42 7.42 2.18
CA TYR A 95 -6.64 6.64 2.16
C TYR A 95 -6.44 5.29 2.87
N LEU A 96 -5.35 4.60 2.54
CA LEU A 96 -5.08 3.30 3.13
C LEU A 96 -4.92 3.40 4.64
N ARG A 97 -4.17 4.41 5.11
CA ARG A 97 -3.98 4.61 6.53
C ARG A 97 -5.27 4.97 7.23
N SER A 98 -6.09 5.83 6.62
CA SER A 98 -7.36 6.24 7.21
C SER A 98 -8.32 5.07 7.38
N ASN A 99 -8.19 4.07 6.53
CA ASN A 99 -9.05 2.90 6.55
C ASN A 99 -8.41 1.69 7.22
N GLY A 100 -7.23 1.85 7.80
CA GLY A 100 -6.56 0.77 8.52
C GLY A 100 -6.07 -0.36 7.63
N MET A 101 -5.87 -0.10 6.36
CA MET A 101 -5.43 -1.11 5.41
C MET A 101 -3.90 -1.20 5.39
N PRO A 102 -3.33 -2.39 5.53
CA PRO A 102 -1.88 -2.53 5.57
C PRO A 102 -1.25 -2.31 4.19
N PHE A 103 -0.05 -1.75 4.17
CA PHE A 103 0.65 -1.53 2.91
C PHE A 103 2.15 -1.39 3.13
N LEU A 104 2.87 -1.53 2.03
CA LEU A 104 4.30 -1.20 1.93
C LEU A 104 4.46 -0.30 0.71
N ALA A 105 5.04 0.86 0.90
CA ALA A 105 5.23 1.80 -0.20
C ALA A 105 6.73 1.93 -0.47
N PHE A 106 7.16 1.46 -1.63
CA PHE A 106 8.57 1.43 -2.01
C PHE A 106 8.90 2.64 -2.86
N ARG A 107 9.90 3.42 -2.42
CA ARG A 107 10.33 4.59 -3.17
C ARG A 107 11.27 4.25 -4.32
N SER A 108 11.89 3.07 -4.26
CA SER A 108 12.83 2.65 -5.29
C SER A 108 12.97 1.14 -5.24
N ALA A 109 13.73 0.60 -6.20
CA ALA A 109 14.04 -0.82 -6.21
C ALA A 109 14.87 -1.20 -4.99
N ILE A 110 14.60 -2.38 -4.46
CA ILE A 110 15.39 -2.97 -3.38
C ILE A 110 15.73 -4.38 -3.83
N PRO A 111 17.01 -4.71 -3.98
CA PRO A 111 17.42 -6.01 -4.49
C PRO A 111 16.78 -7.16 -3.71
N GLY A 112 16.17 -8.08 -4.43
CA GLY A 112 15.51 -9.24 -3.85
C GLY A 112 14.18 -8.97 -3.18
N VAL A 113 13.71 -7.71 -3.19
CA VAL A 113 12.49 -7.33 -2.51
C VAL A 113 11.53 -6.61 -3.44
N ALA A 114 11.98 -5.55 -4.12
CA ALA A 114 11.14 -4.74 -4.98
C ALA A 114 11.89 -4.39 -6.26
N THR A 115 11.20 -4.48 -7.39
CA THR A 115 11.83 -4.21 -8.69
C THR A 115 11.81 -2.74 -9.06
N GLY A 116 11.04 -1.92 -8.35
CA GLY A 116 10.97 -0.49 -8.60
C GLY A 116 10.01 0.17 -7.63
N ALA A 117 9.82 1.48 -7.79
CA ALA A 117 8.90 2.23 -6.94
C ALA A 117 7.47 1.74 -7.18
N HIS A 118 6.74 1.47 -6.10
CA HIS A 118 5.35 1.04 -6.19
C HIS A 118 4.74 1.00 -4.79
N ILE A 119 3.43 0.79 -4.74
CA ILE A 119 2.72 0.62 -3.47
C ILE A 119 2.13 -0.78 -3.44
N HIS A 120 2.56 -1.56 -2.47
CA HIS A 120 2.06 -2.90 -2.21
C HIS A 120 0.94 -2.79 -1.19
N ILE A 121 -0.27 -3.17 -1.55
CA ILE A 121 -1.42 -3.15 -0.63
C ILE A 121 -1.66 -4.55 -0.12
N GLY A 122 -1.70 -4.68 1.20
CA GLY A 122 -1.83 -5.96 1.86
C GLY A 122 -0.68 -6.15 2.84
N TYR A 123 -0.68 -7.30 3.49
CA TYR A 123 0.38 -7.61 4.43
C TYR A 123 1.68 -7.89 3.68
N PRO A 124 2.83 -7.75 4.34
CA PRO A 124 4.10 -8.06 3.69
C PRO A 124 4.08 -9.49 3.15
N SER A 125 4.62 -9.66 1.94
CA SER A 125 4.67 -10.97 1.32
C SER A 125 5.65 -11.87 2.05
N HIS A 126 5.27 -13.13 2.21
CA HIS A 126 6.14 -14.12 2.81
C HIS A 126 6.95 -14.80 1.72
N ARG A 127 8.18 -15.19 2.06
CA ARG A 127 8.94 -16.04 1.17
C ARG A 127 8.34 -17.43 1.19
N MET A 128 8.14 -18.00 0.02
CA MET A 128 7.67 -19.36 -0.11
C MET A 128 8.84 -20.31 0.04
N GLY A 129 8.60 -21.33 0.75
CA GLY A 129 9.55 -22.33 0.90
C GLY A 129 10.41 -22.96 1.24
#